data_bd1bf8bd9841a5a715ec31251d081931
#
_entry.id   bd1bf8bd9841a5a715ec31251d081931
#
_cell.length_a   1.000
_cell.length_b   1.000
_cell.length_c   1.000
_cell.angle_alpha   90.00
_cell.angle_beta   90.00
_cell.angle_gamma   90.00
#
_symmetry.space_group_name_H-M   'P 1'
#
loop_
_entity.id
_entity.type
_entity.pdbx_description
1 polymer ?
#
loop_
_entity_poly.entity_id
_entity_poly.type
_entity_poly.pdbx_seq_one_letter_code
_entity_poly.pdbx_strand_id
1 'polypeptide(L)'
;MTAARFVLAALLLFLPPAAHAQAADTLSLGGEWRFQQGDDPAWAAAGLNDRGWRTMAVPSEWETTIGEYDGFGWYRREVVLPPSLRGAPVGLRFATVGDAFEVFWNGVRVGGSGRMPPNFVEGALSVLIFVPDSLLSRAADGRHVLAVRVFNDYAYGGVMGSVRVGRYDVLAQQRSPRPVVIGGLVSFFLAIGVYHLAFFLRRRAARENLWFAGVCLAVSVYGATYADEVGQAVMPWINPYRLGVLAMLAGGPFFVALIDELFGLRGARHTRRVTAVLAACFGATLALPLRMLAELVLWMDAAIAIGLMVIVWRAWRMGRKGTAHAGTLLFGTAAFSGTMLYDVLSEYSSLVPVARLLPGTPSAFWVGFLVFVVTVGIATAGRWALTEVTALTDPMTGLSRRHVLEDALRRESERVRRTGGSLALVLIDLDHFKRVNDTHGHRVGDLVLERVGRLLRATTRNLDLPSRFGGEEFAVLLYDTDLAGALSFAERFRGTLRDMRCEVAHGQTVRVTASVGVAVGTDLVDPQMLVELADQALYRAKNSGRDRLVSVTLDAAEHEFVAAR
;
A
#
# COMPACT_ATOMS: atom_id res chain seq x y z
N MET A 1 5.89 -10.72 15.28
CA MET A 1 4.85 -11.77 15.33
C MET A 1 3.45 -11.33 14.86
N THR A 2 3.08 -10.08 14.95
CA THR A 2 1.75 -9.55 14.57
C THR A 2 1.50 -9.43 13.05
N ALA A 3 2.49 -9.00 12.28
CA ALA A 3 2.34 -8.86 10.82
C ALA A 3 2.13 -10.19 10.08
N ALA A 4 2.85 -11.25 10.48
CA ALA A 4 2.70 -12.58 9.88
C ALA A 4 1.30 -13.19 10.14
N ARG A 5 0.68 -12.90 11.29
CA ARG A 5 -0.70 -13.34 11.60
C ARG A 5 -1.73 -12.59 10.77
N PHE A 6 -1.52 -11.30 10.48
CA PHE A 6 -2.39 -10.51 9.60
C PHE A 6 -2.32 -11.01 8.15
N VAL A 7 -1.12 -11.27 7.64
CA VAL A 7 -0.91 -11.84 6.30
C VAL A 7 -1.55 -13.23 6.20
N LEU A 8 -1.40 -14.08 7.23
CA LEU A 8 -2.03 -15.40 7.26
C LEU A 8 -3.56 -15.31 7.30
N ALA A 9 -4.13 -14.38 8.08
CA ALA A 9 -5.58 -14.14 8.12
C ALA A 9 -6.11 -13.61 6.78
N ALA A 10 -5.37 -12.72 6.12
CA ALA A 10 -5.71 -12.23 4.78
C ALA A 10 -5.66 -13.36 3.74
N LEU A 11 -4.64 -14.24 3.80
CA LEU A 11 -4.55 -15.42 2.93
C LEU A 11 -5.70 -16.40 3.14
N LEU A 12 -6.18 -16.56 4.38
CA LEU A 12 -7.34 -17.42 4.69
C LEU A 12 -8.66 -16.90 4.09
N LEU A 13 -8.79 -15.59 3.88
CA LEU A 13 -9.94 -14.97 3.19
C LEU A 13 -9.99 -15.29 1.69
N PHE A 14 -8.86 -15.68 1.10
CA PHE A 14 -8.75 -16.06 -0.31
C PHE A 14 -8.89 -17.58 -0.54
N LEU A 15 -9.00 -18.39 0.50
CA LEU A 15 -9.32 -19.80 0.34
C LEU A 15 -10.77 -19.92 -0.17
N PRO A 16 -11.00 -20.64 -1.26
CA PRO A 16 -12.35 -20.88 -1.73
C PRO A 16 -13.14 -21.58 -0.61
N PRO A 17 -14.39 -21.13 -0.32
CA PRO A 17 -15.23 -21.86 0.61
C PRO A 17 -15.32 -23.30 0.12
N ALA A 18 -15.15 -24.26 1.03
CA ALA A 18 -15.26 -25.66 0.72
C ALA A 18 -16.59 -25.89 -0.03
N ALA A 19 -16.49 -26.32 -1.28
CA ALA A 19 -17.65 -26.58 -2.13
C ALA A 19 -18.46 -27.72 -1.48
N HIS A 20 -19.45 -27.35 -0.68
CA HIS A 20 -20.42 -28.31 -0.18
C HIS A 20 -21.24 -28.76 -1.38
N ALA A 21 -21.12 -30.05 -1.68
CA ALA A 21 -21.77 -30.73 -2.76
C ALA A 21 -23.30 -30.67 -2.62
N GLN A 22 -23.94 -29.78 -3.36
CA GLN A 22 -25.32 -29.95 -3.80
C GLN A 22 -25.32 -30.45 -5.25
N ALA A 23 -24.81 -31.69 -5.44
CA ALA A 23 -24.61 -32.29 -6.76
C ALA A 23 -25.91 -32.77 -7.43
N ALA A 24 -27.05 -32.79 -6.71
CA ALA A 24 -28.30 -33.38 -7.23
C ALA A 24 -29.10 -32.46 -8.16
N ASP A 25 -28.96 -31.14 -8.05
CA ASP A 25 -29.81 -30.17 -8.76
C ASP A 25 -29.12 -29.44 -9.92
N THR A 26 -27.90 -29.84 -10.29
CA THR A 26 -27.18 -29.27 -11.42
C THR A 26 -26.48 -30.34 -12.25
N LEU A 27 -26.59 -30.23 -13.59
CA LEU A 27 -25.93 -31.09 -14.56
C LEU A 27 -24.82 -30.31 -15.26
N SER A 28 -23.59 -30.85 -15.30
CA SER A 28 -22.52 -30.31 -16.12
C SER A 28 -22.75 -30.68 -17.59
N LEU A 29 -22.65 -29.70 -18.46
CA LEU A 29 -22.70 -29.88 -19.91
C LEU A 29 -21.30 -29.88 -20.53
N GLY A 30 -20.25 -30.13 -19.75
CA GLY A 30 -18.89 -30.38 -20.26
C GLY A 30 -18.80 -31.64 -21.11
N GLY A 31 -17.77 -31.74 -21.96
CA GLY A 31 -17.54 -32.84 -22.87
C GLY A 31 -17.69 -32.45 -24.33
N GLU A 32 -17.98 -33.41 -25.20
CA GLU A 32 -18.02 -33.19 -26.65
C GLU A 32 -19.30 -32.51 -27.10
N TRP A 33 -19.16 -31.49 -27.94
CA TRP A 33 -20.22 -30.77 -28.62
C TRP A 33 -20.02 -30.80 -30.12
N ARG A 34 -21.10 -30.70 -30.91
CA ARG A 34 -21.01 -30.45 -32.33
C ARG A 34 -20.60 -29.01 -32.56
N PHE A 35 -19.65 -28.76 -33.47
CA PHE A 35 -19.12 -27.44 -33.77
C PHE A 35 -19.03 -27.19 -35.26
N GLN A 36 -19.37 -25.98 -35.68
CA GLN A 36 -19.27 -25.52 -37.08
C GLN A 36 -18.76 -24.08 -37.12
N GLN A 37 -17.72 -23.84 -37.92
CA GLN A 37 -17.26 -22.49 -38.23
C GLN A 37 -18.20 -21.81 -39.21
N GLY A 38 -18.38 -20.49 -39.07
CA GLY A 38 -19.25 -19.68 -39.90
C GLY A 38 -20.54 -19.26 -39.19
N ASP A 39 -21.42 -18.60 -39.90
CA ASP A 39 -22.61 -17.99 -39.33
C ASP A 39 -23.86 -18.21 -40.21
N ASP A 40 -24.72 -19.09 -39.77
CA ASP A 40 -26.07 -19.27 -40.34
C ASP A 40 -27.10 -19.37 -39.21
N PRO A 41 -28.02 -18.41 -39.08
CA PRO A 41 -29.07 -18.45 -38.05
C PRO A 41 -29.96 -19.71 -38.13
N ALA A 42 -30.03 -20.39 -39.25
CA ALA A 42 -30.77 -21.65 -39.40
C ALA A 42 -30.16 -22.77 -38.53
N TRP A 43 -28.90 -22.64 -38.14
CA TRP A 43 -28.21 -23.61 -37.28
C TRP A 43 -28.74 -23.65 -35.83
N ALA A 44 -29.58 -22.69 -35.44
CA ALA A 44 -30.29 -22.74 -34.18
C ALA A 44 -31.43 -23.80 -34.17
N ALA A 45 -31.94 -24.21 -35.32
CA ALA A 45 -33.13 -25.05 -35.43
C ALA A 45 -32.98 -26.41 -34.75
N ALA A 46 -33.93 -26.83 -33.92
CA ALA A 46 -33.87 -28.10 -33.20
C ALA A 46 -33.75 -29.33 -34.12
N GLY A 47 -34.41 -29.31 -35.27
CA GLY A 47 -34.42 -30.42 -36.24
C GLY A 47 -33.24 -30.42 -37.21
N LEU A 48 -32.26 -29.56 -37.05
CA LEU A 48 -31.08 -29.53 -37.92
C LEU A 48 -30.30 -30.84 -37.85
N ASN A 49 -29.91 -31.40 -39.03
CA ASN A 49 -28.97 -32.52 -39.08
C ASN A 49 -27.55 -32.00 -38.97
N ASP A 50 -26.97 -32.15 -37.80
CA ASP A 50 -25.60 -31.72 -37.48
C ASP A 50 -24.57 -32.88 -37.45
N ARG A 51 -24.94 -34.06 -38.01
CA ARG A 51 -24.05 -35.25 -38.03
C ARG A 51 -22.73 -35.00 -38.75
N GLY A 52 -22.71 -34.09 -39.74
CA GLY A 52 -21.52 -33.68 -40.49
C GLY A 52 -20.64 -32.65 -39.78
N TRP A 53 -21.07 -32.11 -38.66
CA TRP A 53 -20.29 -31.15 -37.90
C TRP A 53 -19.11 -31.83 -37.17
N ARG A 54 -17.98 -31.12 -37.02
CA ARG A 54 -16.88 -31.62 -36.20
C ARG A 54 -17.28 -31.71 -34.74
N THR A 55 -16.55 -32.50 -34.00
CA THR A 55 -16.69 -32.56 -32.55
C THR A 55 -15.64 -31.66 -31.91
N MET A 56 -16.04 -30.93 -30.90
CA MET A 56 -15.17 -30.05 -30.10
C MET A 56 -15.44 -30.24 -28.62
N ALA A 57 -14.39 -30.33 -27.82
CA ALA A 57 -14.53 -30.40 -26.36
C ALA A 57 -15.00 -29.04 -25.78
N VAL A 58 -15.88 -29.08 -24.78
CA VAL A 58 -16.28 -27.93 -23.97
C VAL A 58 -16.00 -28.27 -22.49
N PRO A 59 -15.21 -27.49 -21.77
CA PRO A 59 -14.56 -26.23 -22.19
C PRO A 59 -13.32 -26.45 -23.07
N SER A 60 -13.12 -25.58 -24.05
CA SER A 60 -11.87 -25.45 -24.81
C SER A 60 -11.79 -24.10 -25.52
N GLU A 61 -10.59 -23.73 -25.89
CA GLU A 61 -10.26 -22.57 -26.72
C GLU A 61 -10.17 -22.99 -28.20
N TRP A 62 -10.59 -22.11 -29.11
CA TRP A 62 -10.49 -22.36 -30.56
C TRP A 62 -9.04 -22.51 -30.99
N GLU A 63 -8.16 -21.67 -30.47
CA GLU A 63 -6.74 -21.60 -30.82
C GLU A 63 -6.02 -22.93 -30.56
N THR A 64 -6.42 -23.63 -29.49
CA THR A 64 -5.85 -24.96 -29.16
C THR A 64 -6.40 -26.10 -30.00
N THR A 65 -7.59 -25.92 -30.60
CA THR A 65 -8.32 -27.01 -31.27
C THR A 65 -8.37 -26.86 -32.79
N ILE A 66 -8.55 -25.61 -33.29
CA ILE A 66 -8.71 -25.33 -34.73
C ILE A 66 -7.69 -24.32 -35.27
N GLY A 67 -6.79 -23.79 -34.40
CA GLY A 67 -5.85 -22.73 -34.73
C GLY A 67 -6.49 -21.35 -34.57
N GLU A 68 -5.72 -20.29 -34.88
CA GLU A 68 -6.21 -18.91 -34.82
C GLU A 68 -7.44 -18.73 -35.71
N TYR A 69 -8.53 -18.29 -35.08
CA TYR A 69 -9.80 -18.07 -35.79
C TYR A 69 -10.59 -16.92 -35.17
N ASP A 70 -10.81 -15.90 -35.98
CA ASP A 70 -11.72 -14.79 -35.67
C ASP A 70 -13.01 -14.95 -36.49
N GLY A 71 -14.14 -14.66 -35.89
CA GLY A 71 -15.44 -14.75 -36.54
C GLY A 71 -16.46 -15.56 -35.76
N PHE A 72 -17.37 -16.16 -36.48
CA PHE A 72 -18.48 -16.89 -35.88
C PHE A 72 -18.24 -18.38 -35.78
N GLY A 73 -18.63 -18.98 -34.65
CA GLY A 73 -18.71 -20.42 -34.46
C GLY A 73 -19.97 -20.84 -33.74
N TRP A 74 -20.55 -21.95 -34.17
CA TRP A 74 -21.74 -22.51 -33.58
C TRP A 74 -21.45 -23.82 -32.90
N TYR A 75 -21.96 -23.94 -31.67
CA TYR A 75 -21.93 -25.16 -30.88
C TYR A 75 -23.31 -25.72 -30.74
N ARG A 76 -23.48 -27.04 -30.79
CA ARG A 76 -24.76 -27.73 -30.59
C ARG A 76 -24.57 -28.96 -29.70
N ARG A 77 -25.55 -29.20 -28.86
CA ARG A 77 -25.60 -30.38 -28.00
C ARG A 77 -27.03 -30.79 -27.67
N GLU A 78 -27.27 -32.08 -27.68
CA GLU A 78 -28.50 -32.64 -27.11
C GLU A 78 -28.35 -32.67 -25.59
N VAL A 79 -29.35 -32.16 -24.88
CA VAL A 79 -29.43 -32.08 -23.43
C VAL A 79 -30.64 -32.88 -22.94
N VAL A 80 -30.39 -33.86 -22.10
CA VAL A 80 -31.44 -34.63 -21.43
C VAL A 80 -31.58 -34.11 -20.01
N LEU A 81 -32.69 -33.47 -19.70
CA LEU A 81 -32.96 -32.94 -18.38
C LEU A 81 -33.35 -34.04 -17.40
N PRO A 82 -32.68 -34.12 -16.22
CA PRO A 82 -33.05 -35.09 -15.18
C PRO A 82 -34.49 -34.80 -14.67
N PRO A 83 -35.22 -35.84 -14.24
CA PRO A 83 -36.57 -35.69 -13.73
C PRO A 83 -36.73 -34.70 -12.57
N SER A 84 -35.69 -34.49 -11.78
CA SER A 84 -35.65 -33.53 -10.67
C SER A 84 -35.78 -32.05 -11.11
N LEU A 85 -35.51 -31.75 -12.37
CA LEU A 85 -35.66 -30.40 -12.94
C LEU A 85 -37.03 -30.16 -13.61
N ARG A 86 -37.89 -31.19 -13.70
CA ARG A 86 -39.23 -31.02 -14.28
C ARG A 86 -40.12 -30.21 -13.34
N GLY A 87 -40.69 -29.12 -13.88
CA GLY A 87 -41.51 -28.20 -13.11
C GLY A 87 -40.77 -27.25 -12.17
N ALA A 88 -39.44 -27.27 -12.18
CA ALA A 88 -38.62 -26.29 -11.49
C ALA A 88 -38.14 -25.20 -12.47
N PRO A 89 -37.92 -23.96 -12.00
CA PRO A 89 -37.25 -22.93 -12.80
C PRO A 89 -35.87 -23.37 -13.23
N VAL A 90 -35.63 -23.53 -14.53
CA VAL A 90 -34.36 -24.01 -15.07
C VAL A 90 -33.47 -22.84 -15.51
N GLY A 91 -32.20 -22.89 -15.18
CA GLY A 91 -31.18 -21.95 -15.64
C GLY A 91 -30.03 -22.64 -16.39
N LEU A 92 -29.42 -21.89 -17.25
CA LEU A 92 -28.16 -22.21 -17.94
C LEU A 92 -27.07 -21.27 -17.44
N ARG A 93 -25.97 -21.78 -16.96
CA ARG A 93 -24.82 -20.99 -16.53
C ARG A 93 -23.64 -21.24 -17.45
N PHE A 94 -23.14 -20.18 -18.05
CA PHE A 94 -21.91 -20.14 -18.81
C PHE A 94 -20.86 -19.40 -17.96
N ALA A 95 -19.71 -20.04 -17.71
CA ALA A 95 -18.68 -19.42 -16.88
C ALA A 95 -17.78 -18.47 -17.67
N THR A 96 -17.38 -18.86 -18.89
CA THR A 96 -16.56 -18.04 -19.79
C THR A 96 -16.84 -18.45 -21.21
N VAL A 97 -17.23 -17.48 -22.04
CA VAL A 97 -17.39 -17.66 -23.49
C VAL A 97 -16.70 -16.49 -24.17
N GLY A 98 -15.97 -16.74 -25.25
CA GLY A 98 -15.28 -15.72 -26.02
C GLY A 98 -16.21 -14.62 -26.49
N ASP A 99 -15.69 -13.45 -26.61
CA ASP A 99 -16.18 -12.09 -26.80
C ASP A 99 -17.69 -11.84 -26.72
N ALA A 100 -18.53 -12.43 -27.60
CA ALA A 100 -20.00 -12.31 -27.56
C ALA A 100 -20.66 -13.63 -27.91
N PHE A 101 -21.80 -13.93 -27.27
CA PHE A 101 -22.52 -15.18 -27.59
C PHE A 101 -24.04 -15.04 -27.42
N GLU A 102 -24.76 -15.86 -28.16
CA GLU A 102 -26.20 -16.05 -28.06
C GLU A 102 -26.54 -17.51 -27.80
N VAL A 103 -27.55 -17.75 -27.00
CA VAL A 103 -27.98 -19.09 -26.57
C VAL A 103 -29.37 -19.37 -27.06
N PHE A 104 -29.56 -20.51 -27.68
CA PHE A 104 -30.82 -20.98 -28.24
C PHE A 104 -31.20 -22.30 -27.59
N TRP A 105 -32.43 -22.39 -27.12
CA TRP A 105 -33.02 -23.60 -26.57
C TRP A 105 -34.13 -24.09 -27.47
N ASN A 106 -34.02 -25.27 -28.07
CA ASN A 106 -34.93 -25.78 -29.09
C ASN A 106 -35.21 -24.81 -30.24
N GLY A 107 -34.21 -24.07 -30.70
CA GLY A 107 -34.31 -23.10 -31.77
C GLY A 107 -34.79 -21.70 -31.36
N VAL A 108 -35.18 -21.51 -30.10
CA VAL A 108 -35.64 -20.20 -29.59
C VAL A 108 -34.48 -19.55 -28.79
N ARG A 109 -34.19 -18.30 -29.12
CA ARG A 109 -33.18 -17.52 -28.38
C ARG A 109 -33.67 -17.27 -26.95
N VAL A 110 -32.89 -17.73 -25.96
CA VAL A 110 -33.21 -17.58 -24.53
C VAL A 110 -32.33 -16.57 -23.84
N GLY A 111 -31.18 -16.18 -24.41
CA GLY A 111 -30.27 -15.20 -23.83
C GLY A 111 -28.96 -15.11 -24.57
N GLY A 112 -27.97 -14.54 -23.88
CA GLY A 112 -26.60 -14.35 -24.37
C GLY A 112 -25.88 -13.25 -23.63
N SER A 113 -24.69 -12.89 -24.10
CA SER A 113 -23.89 -11.79 -23.57
C SER A 113 -23.17 -11.08 -24.71
N GLY A 114 -22.99 -9.78 -24.56
CA GLY A 114 -22.41 -8.95 -25.60
C GLY A 114 -23.40 -8.61 -26.74
N ARG A 115 -22.87 -8.02 -27.79
CA ARG A 115 -23.58 -7.75 -29.04
C ARG A 115 -22.79 -8.26 -30.24
N MET A 116 -23.45 -8.94 -31.14
CA MET A 116 -22.87 -9.40 -32.40
C MET A 116 -22.59 -8.24 -33.36
N PRO A 117 -21.67 -8.39 -34.33
CA PRO A 117 -21.51 -7.43 -35.43
C PRO A 117 -22.85 -7.11 -36.14
N PRO A 118 -23.02 -5.88 -36.74
CA PRO A 118 -21.98 -4.87 -36.96
C PRO A 118 -21.72 -3.96 -35.74
N ASN A 119 -22.53 -4.01 -34.68
CA ASN A 119 -22.38 -3.19 -33.47
C ASN A 119 -21.81 -4.03 -32.32
N PHE A 120 -20.68 -4.63 -32.57
CA PHE A 120 -20.00 -5.53 -31.61
C PHE A 120 -19.75 -4.86 -30.27
N VAL A 121 -20.08 -5.56 -29.20
CA VAL A 121 -19.75 -5.23 -27.81
C VAL A 121 -19.42 -6.52 -27.10
N GLU A 122 -18.25 -6.56 -26.50
CA GLU A 122 -17.80 -7.68 -25.67
C GLU A 122 -18.78 -7.97 -24.53
N GLY A 123 -19.01 -9.23 -24.23
CA GLY A 123 -19.96 -9.70 -23.23
C GLY A 123 -19.32 -9.89 -21.85
N ALA A 124 -20.16 -10.17 -20.87
CA ALA A 124 -19.72 -10.53 -19.53
C ALA A 124 -19.14 -11.95 -19.50
N LEU A 125 -18.10 -12.15 -18.69
CA LEU A 125 -17.39 -13.42 -18.56
C LEU A 125 -18.26 -14.56 -17.98
N SER A 126 -19.26 -14.25 -17.16
CA SER A 126 -20.14 -15.28 -16.55
C SER A 126 -21.60 -14.87 -16.62
N VAL A 127 -22.42 -15.71 -17.25
CA VAL A 127 -23.83 -15.39 -17.50
C VAL A 127 -24.72 -16.51 -16.99
N LEU A 128 -25.80 -16.15 -16.31
CA LEU A 128 -26.89 -17.03 -15.93
C LEU A 128 -28.15 -16.68 -16.73
N ILE A 129 -28.61 -17.61 -17.53
CA ILE A 129 -29.73 -17.44 -18.44
C ILE A 129 -30.92 -18.27 -17.92
N PHE A 130 -32.10 -17.65 -17.82
CA PHE A 130 -33.33 -18.35 -17.48
C PHE A 130 -33.91 -19.04 -18.72
N VAL A 131 -34.31 -20.31 -18.59
CA VAL A 131 -35.00 -21.06 -19.65
C VAL A 131 -36.51 -21.07 -19.34
N PRO A 132 -37.34 -20.47 -20.18
CA PRO A 132 -38.79 -20.43 -19.97
C PRO A 132 -39.46 -21.82 -19.95
N ASP A 133 -40.39 -22.03 -19.01
CA ASP A 133 -41.07 -23.32 -18.83
C ASP A 133 -41.80 -23.76 -20.11
N SER A 134 -42.30 -22.82 -20.91
CA SER A 134 -42.94 -23.10 -22.20
C SER A 134 -42.03 -23.77 -23.23
N LEU A 135 -40.71 -23.65 -23.07
CA LEU A 135 -39.70 -24.32 -23.90
C LEU A 135 -39.31 -25.70 -23.33
N LEU A 136 -39.44 -25.86 -22.03
CA LEU A 136 -39.14 -27.14 -21.34
C LEU A 136 -40.26 -28.16 -21.60
N SER A 137 -41.50 -27.72 -21.62
CA SER A 137 -42.68 -28.56 -21.83
C SER A 137 -42.86 -29.08 -23.26
N ARG A 138 -42.13 -28.53 -24.23
CA ARG A 138 -42.23 -28.94 -25.65
C ARG A 138 -41.64 -30.31 -25.97
N ALA A 139 -40.78 -30.85 -25.08
CA ALA A 139 -40.14 -32.13 -25.27
C ALA A 139 -40.68 -33.16 -24.26
N ALA A 140 -41.62 -33.99 -24.69
CA ALA A 140 -42.25 -34.98 -23.84
C ALA A 140 -41.27 -36.06 -23.30
N ASP A 141 -40.22 -36.32 -24.08
CA ASP A 141 -39.14 -37.26 -23.73
C ASP A 141 -38.01 -36.60 -22.88
N GLY A 142 -38.10 -35.29 -22.65
CA GLY A 142 -37.09 -34.52 -21.90
C GLY A 142 -35.78 -34.26 -22.66
N ARG A 143 -35.77 -34.49 -24.00
CA ARG A 143 -34.62 -34.20 -24.87
C ARG A 143 -34.75 -32.81 -25.46
N HIS A 144 -33.73 -32.02 -25.30
CA HIS A 144 -33.66 -30.64 -25.78
C HIS A 144 -32.40 -30.42 -26.60
N VAL A 145 -32.42 -29.49 -27.52
CA VAL A 145 -31.25 -29.04 -28.26
C VAL A 145 -30.82 -27.68 -27.74
N LEU A 146 -29.62 -27.63 -27.23
CA LEU A 146 -28.92 -26.40 -26.88
C LEU A 146 -27.99 -26.02 -28.04
N ALA A 147 -28.19 -24.82 -28.59
CA ALA A 147 -27.25 -24.24 -29.56
C ALA A 147 -26.69 -22.93 -29.02
N VAL A 148 -25.40 -22.71 -29.24
CA VAL A 148 -24.68 -21.52 -28.81
C VAL A 148 -23.96 -20.93 -30.01
N ARG A 149 -24.30 -19.70 -30.37
CA ARG A 149 -23.63 -18.90 -31.38
C ARG A 149 -22.58 -18.04 -30.69
N VAL A 150 -21.31 -18.16 -31.05
CA VAL A 150 -20.20 -17.42 -30.48
C VAL A 150 -19.57 -16.57 -31.56
N PHE A 151 -19.19 -15.35 -31.20
CA PHE A 151 -18.38 -14.45 -32.01
C PHE A 151 -17.11 -14.10 -31.28
N ASN A 152 -15.97 -14.24 -31.95
CA ASN A 152 -14.66 -13.84 -31.49
C ASN A 152 -14.07 -12.79 -32.41
N ASP A 153 -13.56 -11.67 -31.87
CA ASP A 153 -12.93 -10.58 -32.62
C ASP A 153 -11.42 -10.52 -32.39
N TYR A 154 -10.96 -10.99 -31.22
CA TYR A 154 -9.55 -10.99 -30.86
C TYR A 154 -9.25 -11.99 -29.73
N ALA A 155 -7.99 -12.33 -29.55
CA ALA A 155 -7.46 -13.22 -28.52
C ALA A 155 -8.02 -14.65 -28.60
N TYR A 156 -8.67 -15.12 -27.52
CA TYR A 156 -9.10 -16.52 -27.40
C TYR A 156 -10.60 -16.66 -27.61
N GLY A 157 -10.98 -17.49 -28.60
CA GLY A 157 -12.37 -17.77 -28.93
C GLY A 157 -12.89 -19.07 -28.33
N GLY A 158 -14.22 -19.19 -28.26
CA GLY A 158 -14.89 -20.45 -27.90
C GLY A 158 -15.60 -20.46 -26.56
N VAL A 159 -16.06 -21.63 -26.17
CA VAL A 159 -16.66 -21.90 -24.85
C VAL A 159 -15.56 -22.39 -23.92
N MET A 160 -14.86 -21.45 -23.31
CA MET A 160 -13.64 -21.69 -22.52
C MET A 160 -13.95 -22.08 -21.08
N GLY A 161 -15.13 -21.77 -20.57
CA GLY A 161 -15.56 -22.06 -19.22
C GLY A 161 -16.57 -23.20 -19.12
N SER A 162 -16.86 -23.62 -17.88
CA SER A 162 -17.85 -24.65 -17.63
C SER A 162 -19.26 -24.19 -18.01
N VAL A 163 -20.02 -25.09 -18.65
CA VAL A 163 -21.46 -24.91 -18.91
C VAL A 163 -22.24 -25.83 -18.00
N ARG A 164 -23.25 -25.30 -17.32
CA ARG A 164 -24.13 -26.06 -16.40
C ARG A 164 -25.59 -25.74 -16.66
N VAL A 165 -26.43 -26.75 -16.51
CA VAL A 165 -27.89 -26.60 -16.46
C VAL A 165 -28.39 -27.09 -15.10
N GLY A 166 -29.38 -26.43 -14.53
CA GLY A 166 -29.89 -26.80 -13.22
C GLY A 166 -31.00 -25.86 -12.74
N ARG A 167 -31.43 -26.03 -11.49
CA ARG A 167 -32.36 -25.07 -10.90
C ARG A 167 -31.77 -23.68 -10.90
N TYR A 168 -32.58 -22.72 -11.36
CA TYR A 168 -32.16 -21.32 -11.52
C TYR A 168 -31.69 -20.69 -10.19
N ASP A 169 -32.46 -20.93 -9.12
CA ASP A 169 -32.15 -20.45 -7.77
C ASP A 169 -30.82 -21.00 -7.23
N VAL A 170 -30.56 -22.31 -7.45
CA VAL A 170 -29.29 -22.95 -7.06
C VAL A 170 -28.12 -22.39 -7.83
N LEU A 171 -28.28 -22.24 -9.17
CA LEU A 171 -27.24 -21.65 -10.01
C LEU A 171 -27.01 -20.17 -9.69
N ALA A 172 -28.05 -19.42 -9.31
CA ALA A 172 -27.95 -18.03 -8.89
C ALA A 172 -27.18 -17.86 -7.56
N GLN A 173 -27.36 -18.80 -6.63
CA GLN A 173 -26.62 -18.81 -5.37
C GLN A 173 -25.14 -19.18 -5.53
N GLN A 174 -24.79 -19.91 -6.60
CA GLN A 174 -23.41 -20.24 -6.95
C GLN A 174 -22.67 -19.03 -7.58
N ARG A 175 -23.06 -17.80 -7.26
CA ARG A 175 -22.33 -16.62 -7.72
C ARG A 175 -20.88 -16.71 -7.24
N SER A 176 -19.96 -16.49 -8.17
CA SER A 176 -18.54 -16.38 -7.82
C SER A 176 -18.37 -15.25 -6.78
N PRO A 177 -17.69 -15.46 -5.67
CA PRO A 177 -17.38 -14.37 -4.74
C PRO A 177 -16.39 -13.36 -5.32
N ARG A 178 -15.83 -13.65 -6.51
CA ARG A 178 -14.79 -12.82 -7.17
C ARG A 178 -15.17 -11.34 -7.28
N PRO A 179 -16.34 -10.94 -7.80
CA PRO A 179 -16.66 -9.52 -7.94
C PRO A 179 -16.72 -8.79 -6.61
N VAL A 180 -17.23 -9.44 -5.56
CA VAL A 180 -17.32 -8.85 -4.22
C VAL A 180 -15.92 -8.68 -3.62
N VAL A 181 -15.06 -9.69 -3.76
CA VAL A 181 -13.68 -9.66 -3.25
C VAL A 181 -12.86 -8.61 -4.01
N ILE A 182 -12.95 -8.59 -5.34
CA ILE A 182 -12.23 -7.59 -6.16
C ILE A 182 -12.75 -6.19 -5.84
N GLY A 183 -14.07 -5.99 -5.75
CA GLY A 183 -14.67 -4.70 -5.39
C GLY A 183 -14.21 -4.21 -4.00
N GLY A 184 -14.11 -5.12 -3.03
CA GLY A 184 -13.55 -4.84 -1.70
C GLY A 184 -12.08 -4.41 -1.76
N LEU A 185 -11.25 -5.12 -2.53
CA LEU A 185 -9.84 -4.79 -2.72
C LEU A 185 -9.65 -3.44 -3.45
N VAL A 186 -10.42 -3.19 -4.49
CA VAL A 186 -10.42 -1.92 -5.22
C VAL A 186 -10.75 -0.76 -4.28
N SER A 187 -11.81 -0.90 -3.48
CA SER A 187 -12.20 0.11 -2.50
C SER A 187 -11.12 0.33 -1.44
N PHE A 188 -10.48 -0.74 -0.97
CA PHE A 188 -9.39 -0.67 -0.01
C PHE A 188 -8.17 0.06 -0.57
N PHE A 189 -7.71 -0.29 -1.78
CA PHE A 189 -6.57 0.39 -2.39
C PHE A 189 -6.87 1.84 -2.76
N LEU A 190 -8.10 2.13 -3.19
CA LEU A 190 -8.55 3.50 -3.42
C LEU A 190 -8.47 4.34 -2.13
N ALA A 191 -8.98 3.82 -1.02
CA ALA A 191 -8.93 4.50 0.28
C ALA A 191 -7.48 4.75 0.73
N ILE A 192 -6.58 3.77 0.58
CA ILE A 192 -5.15 3.93 0.86
C ILE A 192 -4.53 5.00 -0.05
N GLY A 193 -4.83 4.97 -1.35
CA GLY A 193 -4.33 5.96 -2.30
C GLY A 193 -4.75 7.37 -1.93
N VAL A 194 -6.03 7.58 -1.60
CA VAL A 194 -6.57 8.88 -1.15
C VAL A 194 -5.93 9.33 0.16
N TYR A 195 -5.78 8.42 1.13
CA TYR A 195 -5.12 8.72 2.40
C TYR A 195 -3.67 9.22 2.19
N HIS A 196 -2.86 8.50 1.41
CA HIS A 196 -1.49 8.89 1.16
C HIS A 196 -1.38 10.17 0.32
N LEU A 197 -2.31 10.39 -0.61
CA LEU A 197 -2.39 11.65 -1.35
C LEU A 197 -2.70 12.84 -0.43
N ALA A 198 -3.71 12.71 0.44
CA ALA A 198 -4.06 13.73 1.42
C ALA A 198 -2.89 14.02 2.36
N PHE A 199 -2.15 12.99 2.74
CA PHE A 199 -0.97 13.11 3.57
C PHE A 199 0.15 13.88 2.84
N PHE A 200 0.46 13.56 1.58
CA PHE A 200 1.41 14.31 0.75
C PHE A 200 0.99 15.77 0.60
N LEU A 201 -0.31 16.05 0.41
CA LEU A 201 -0.82 17.42 0.30
C LEU A 201 -0.52 18.27 1.54
N ARG A 202 -0.54 17.65 2.72
CA ARG A 202 -0.18 18.29 4.00
C ARG A 202 1.33 18.40 4.20
N ARG A 203 2.11 17.43 3.69
CA ARG A 203 3.57 17.35 3.90
C ARG A 203 4.29 17.04 2.59
N ARG A 204 4.49 18.09 1.78
CA ARG A 204 5.09 18.03 0.44
C ARG A 204 6.50 17.42 0.38
N ALA A 205 7.23 17.40 1.51
CA ALA A 205 8.55 16.78 1.60
C ALA A 205 8.51 15.25 1.56
N ALA A 206 7.40 14.62 1.94
CA ALA A 206 7.21 13.17 1.98
C ALA A 206 6.72 12.64 0.62
N ARG A 207 7.59 12.72 -0.40
CA ARG A 207 7.28 12.38 -1.80
C ARG A 207 6.89 10.93 -2.01
N GLU A 208 7.39 10.01 -1.17
CA GLU A 208 7.03 8.60 -1.19
C GLU A 208 5.52 8.39 -1.11
N ASN A 209 4.81 9.28 -0.38
CA ASN A 209 3.35 9.19 -0.27
C ASN A 209 2.65 9.54 -1.59
N LEU A 210 3.16 10.49 -2.37
CA LEU A 210 2.63 10.81 -3.70
C LEU A 210 2.78 9.61 -4.65
N TRP A 211 3.98 9.03 -4.68
CA TRP A 211 4.26 7.91 -5.56
C TRP A 211 3.43 6.69 -5.18
N PHE A 212 3.31 6.41 -3.89
CA PHE A 212 2.49 5.30 -3.40
C PHE A 212 0.99 5.50 -3.67
N ALA A 213 0.50 6.72 -3.50
CA ALA A 213 -0.87 7.06 -3.88
C ALA A 213 -1.13 6.80 -5.37
N GLY A 214 -0.22 7.21 -6.25
CA GLY A 214 -0.32 6.99 -7.69
C GLY A 214 -0.40 5.51 -8.05
N VAL A 215 0.43 4.66 -7.42
CA VAL A 215 0.37 3.19 -7.60
C VAL A 215 -0.98 2.63 -7.15
N CYS A 216 -1.43 2.97 -5.95
CA CYS A 216 -2.71 2.47 -5.41
C CYS A 216 -3.91 2.89 -6.26
N LEU A 217 -3.93 4.14 -6.74
CA LEU A 217 -4.99 4.66 -7.62
C LEU A 217 -4.99 3.94 -8.97
N ALA A 218 -3.83 3.74 -9.59
CA ALA A 218 -3.70 3.01 -10.83
C ALA A 218 -4.19 1.55 -10.71
N VAL A 219 -3.78 0.85 -9.63
CA VAL A 219 -4.23 -0.52 -9.35
C VAL A 219 -5.73 -0.57 -9.06
N SER A 220 -6.30 0.47 -8.43
CA SER A 220 -7.76 0.56 -8.21
C SER A 220 -8.51 0.67 -9.54
N VAL A 221 -8.04 1.49 -10.48
CA VAL A 221 -8.63 1.59 -11.84
C VAL A 221 -8.49 0.26 -12.57
N TYR A 222 -7.30 -0.36 -12.53
CA TYR A 222 -7.07 -1.69 -13.11
C TYR A 222 -8.06 -2.73 -12.55
N GLY A 223 -8.23 -2.78 -11.22
CA GLY A 223 -9.16 -3.70 -10.58
C GLY A 223 -10.62 -3.47 -10.95
N ALA A 224 -11.00 -2.22 -11.14
CA ALA A 224 -12.37 -1.88 -11.56
C ALA A 224 -12.70 -2.45 -12.95
N THR A 225 -11.70 -2.68 -13.82
CA THR A 225 -11.92 -3.30 -15.15
C THR A 225 -12.25 -4.79 -15.06
N TYR A 226 -11.92 -5.46 -13.95
CA TYR A 226 -12.30 -6.86 -13.69
C TYR A 226 -13.66 -7.02 -13.00
N ALA A 227 -14.31 -5.92 -12.63
CA ALA A 227 -15.66 -5.92 -12.12
C ALA A 227 -16.62 -5.63 -13.30
N ASP A 228 -17.00 -6.68 -14.04
CA ASP A 228 -17.74 -6.65 -15.31
C ASP A 228 -18.89 -5.63 -15.36
N GLU A 229 -19.63 -5.48 -14.24
CA GLU A 229 -20.77 -4.56 -14.15
C GLU A 229 -20.33 -3.10 -13.94
N VAL A 230 -19.19 -2.87 -13.27
CA VAL A 230 -18.69 -1.53 -12.92
C VAL A 230 -17.94 -0.90 -14.10
N GLY A 231 -17.11 -1.66 -14.80
CA GLY A 231 -16.32 -1.17 -15.93
C GLY A 231 -17.20 -0.63 -17.06
N GLN A 232 -18.25 -1.38 -17.42
CA GLN A 232 -19.19 -0.98 -18.47
C GLN A 232 -20.12 0.17 -18.04
N ALA A 233 -20.47 0.26 -16.75
CA ALA A 233 -21.35 1.30 -16.24
C ALA A 233 -20.65 2.66 -16.09
N VAL A 234 -19.35 2.65 -15.73
CA VAL A 234 -18.60 3.89 -15.45
C VAL A 234 -18.01 4.52 -16.71
N MET A 235 -17.54 3.70 -17.66
CA MET A 235 -16.89 4.18 -18.90
C MET A 235 -17.34 3.37 -20.13
N PRO A 236 -18.60 3.51 -20.57
CA PRO A 236 -19.15 2.72 -21.68
C PRO A 236 -18.51 3.02 -23.04
N TRP A 237 -17.69 4.07 -23.14
CA TRP A 237 -17.00 4.54 -24.36
C TRP A 237 -15.57 4.03 -24.48
N ILE A 238 -15.02 3.33 -23.47
CA ILE A 238 -13.67 2.72 -23.53
C ILE A 238 -13.78 1.23 -23.21
N ASN A 239 -13.09 0.41 -24.03
CA ASN A 239 -13.02 -1.02 -23.78
C ASN A 239 -12.32 -1.29 -22.43
N PRO A 240 -12.91 -2.13 -21.52
CA PRO A 240 -12.33 -2.41 -20.20
C PRO A 240 -10.91 -2.96 -20.26
N TYR A 241 -10.59 -3.82 -21.22
CA TYR A 241 -9.23 -4.35 -21.41
C TYR A 241 -8.22 -3.23 -21.68
N ARG A 242 -8.54 -2.32 -22.63
CA ARG A 242 -7.69 -1.16 -22.93
C ARG A 242 -7.50 -0.25 -21.70
N LEU A 243 -8.58 -0.01 -20.95
CA LEU A 243 -8.52 0.78 -19.72
C LEU A 243 -7.61 0.13 -18.67
N GLY A 244 -7.67 -1.20 -18.53
CA GLY A 244 -6.79 -1.95 -17.63
C GLY A 244 -5.32 -1.78 -17.99
N VAL A 245 -4.97 -1.96 -19.26
CA VAL A 245 -3.60 -1.77 -19.75
C VAL A 245 -3.12 -0.33 -19.52
N LEU A 246 -3.94 0.66 -19.82
CA LEU A 246 -3.62 2.08 -19.58
C LEU A 246 -3.37 2.36 -18.09
N ALA A 247 -4.19 1.80 -17.20
CA ALA A 247 -4.03 1.96 -15.77
C ALA A 247 -2.71 1.36 -15.26
N MET A 248 -2.35 0.17 -15.70
CA MET A 248 -1.08 -0.48 -15.35
C MET A 248 0.13 0.32 -15.85
N LEU A 249 0.09 0.80 -17.09
CA LEU A 249 1.14 1.64 -17.66
C LEU A 249 1.27 2.99 -16.96
N ALA A 250 0.16 3.60 -16.57
CA ALA A 250 0.15 4.82 -15.76
C ALA A 250 0.72 4.60 -14.35
N GLY A 251 0.48 3.43 -13.76
CA GLY A 251 1.01 3.04 -12.45
C GLY A 251 2.52 2.82 -12.42
N GLY A 252 3.08 2.34 -13.52
CA GLY A 252 4.49 1.97 -13.62
C GLY A 252 5.49 3.08 -13.23
N PRO A 253 5.38 4.32 -13.76
CA PRO A 253 6.24 5.45 -13.36
C PRO A 253 6.17 5.75 -11.86
N PHE A 254 4.97 5.69 -11.27
CA PHE A 254 4.80 5.88 -9.83
C PHE A 254 5.47 4.78 -9.02
N PHE A 255 5.38 3.52 -9.48
CA PHE A 255 6.02 2.39 -8.82
C PHE A 255 7.55 2.52 -8.85
N VAL A 256 8.14 2.85 -10.00
CA VAL A 256 9.59 3.06 -10.13
C VAL A 256 10.05 4.23 -9.25
N ALA A 257 9.31 5.35 -9.25
CA ALA A 257 9.63 6.51 -8.43
C ALA A 257 9.52 6.19 -6.93
N LEU A 258 8.53 5.39 -6.52
CA LEU A 258 8.36 4.91 -5.15
C LEU A 258 9.57 4.10 -4.70
N ILE A 259 9.99 3.12 -5.50
CA ILE A 259 11.15 2.27 -5.20
C ILE A 259 12.43 3.11 -5.10
N ASP A 260 12.63 4.02 -6.05
CA ASP A 260 13.80 4.91 -6.03
C ASP A 260 13.84 5.80 -4.77
N GLU A 261 12.69 6.32 -4.33
CA GLU A 261 12.60 7.14 -3.11
C GLU A 261 12.80 6.29 -1.84
N LEU A 262 12.18 5.10 -1.76
CA LEU A 262 12.27 4.21 -0.60
C LEU A 262 13.68 3.66 -0.40
N PHE A 263 14.41 3.39 -1.48
CA PHE A 263 15.77 2.87 -1.43
C PHE A 263 16.87 3.94 -1.61
N GLY A 264 16.49 5.22 -1.72
CA GLY A 264 17.44 6.33 -1.84
C GLY A 264 18.20 6.36 -3.16
N LEU A 265 17.63 5.84 -4.26
CA LEU A 265 18.25 5.72 -5.57
C LEU A 265 18.12 7.00 -6.42
N ARG A 266 18.20 8.18 -5.81
CA ARG A 266 17.94 9.46 -6.43
C ARG A 266 18.76 9.71 -7.71
N GLY A 267 18.10 10.19 -8.76
CA GLY A 267 18.73 10.79 -9.94
C GLY A 267 19.14 9.81 -11.03
N ALA A 268 18.70 8.58 -11.03
CA ALA A 268 19.08 7.58 -12.01
C ALA A 268 18.54 7.96 -13.42
N ARG A 269 19.44 8.12 -14.41
CA ARG A 269 19.11 8.18 -15.84
C ARG A 269 18.21 7.01 -16.27
N HIS A 270 18.29 5.90 -15.55
CA HIS A 270 17.47 4.72 -15.71
C HIS A 270 15.98 4.98 -15.48
N THR A 271 15.59 5.64 -14.38
CA THR A 271 14.19 5.98 -14.07
C THR A 271 13.54 6.77 -15.20
N ARG A 272 14.24 7.80 -15.71
CA ARG A 272 13.76 8.59 -16.84
C ARG A 272 13.58 7.75 -18.12
N ARG A 273 14.48 6.80 -18.39
CA ARG A 273 14.35 5.89 -19.55
C ARG A 273 13.16 4.96 -19.42
N VAL A 274 12.99 4.35 -18.25
CA VAL A 274 11.83 3.46 -17.98
C VAL A 274 10.53 4.24 -18.10
N THR A 275 10.43 5.42 -17.49
CA THR A 275 9.25 6.29 -17.61
C THR A 275 8.97 6.69 -19.06
N ALA A 276 9.99 6.99 -19.87
CA ALA A 276 9.82 7.32 -21.27
C ALA A 276 9.30 6.12 -22.09
N VAL A 277 9.80 4.92 -21.83
CA VAL A 277 9.32 3.68 -22.49
C VAL A 277 7.85 3.43 -22.10
N LEU A 278 7.50 3.50 -20.81
CA LEU A 278 6.12 3.32 -20.35
C LEU A 278 5.17 4.38 -20.94
N ALA A 279 5.61 5.63 -21.07
CA ALA A 279 4.83 6.69 -21.71
C ALA A 279 4.64 6.43 -23.22
N ALA A 280 5.63 5.89 -23.91
CA ALA A 280 5.50 5.49 -25.30
C ALA A 280 4.52 4.32 -25.47
N CYS A 281 4.59 3.31 -24.58
CA CYS A 281 3.62 2.19 -24.56
C CYS A 281 2.20 2.70 -24.24
N PHE A 282 2.04 3.64 -23.34
CA PHE A 282 0.75 4.28 -23.04
C PHE A 282 0.17 4.97 -24.28
N GLY A 283 0.98 5.74 -25.01
CA GLY A 283 0.58 6.36 -26.27
C GLY A 283 0.19 5.33 -27.34
N ALA A 284 0.96 4.26 -27.47
CA ALA A 284 0.67 3.14 -28.39
C ALA A 284 -0.67 2.47 -28.03
N THR A 285 -0.93 2.25 -26.74
CA THR A 285 -2.19 1.65 -26.26
C THR A 285 -3.42 2.46 -26.65
N LEU A 286 -3.30 3.79 -26.74
CA LEU A 286 -4.39 4.65 -27.18
C LEU A 286 -4.71 4.52 -28.67
N ALA A 287 -3.66 4.27 -29.48
CA ALA A 287 -3.74 4.34 -30.95
C ALA A 287 -3.99 2.95 -31.60
N LEU A 288 -3.50 1.87 -30.99
CA LEU A 288 -3.53 0.54 -31.60
C LEU A 288 -4.91 -0.10 -31.56
N PRO A 289 -5.32 -0.87 -32.59
CA PRO A 289 -6.46 -1.78 -32.52
C PRO A 289 -6.30 -2.79 -31.37
N LEU A 290 -7.44 -3.29 -30.83
CA LEU A 290 -7.41 -4.23 -29.70
C LEU A 290 -6.60 -5.51 -29.98
N ARG A 291 -6.69 -6.04 -31.18
CA ARG A 291 -5.91 -7.21 -31.61
C ARG A 291 -4.40 -6.99 -31.47
N MET A 292 -3.89 -5.89 -32.04
CA MET A 292 -2.45 -5.55 -31.91
C MET A 292 -2.06 -5.23 -30.47
N LEU A 293 -3.01 -4.69 -29.69
CA LEU A 293 -2.77 -4.43 -28.28
C LEU A 293 -2.62 -5.73 -27.49
N ALA A 294 -3.43 -6.76 -27.74
CA ALA A 294 -3.31 -8.06 -27.08
C ALA A 294 -1.95 -8.71 -27.32
N GLU A 295 -1.44 -8.67 -28.55
CA GLU A 295 -0.09 -9.15 -28.88
C GLU A 295 1.02 -8.32 -28.20
N LEU A 296 0.85 -6.99 -28.14
CA LEU A 296 1.81 -6.09 -27.50
C LEU A 296 1.87 -6.30 -25.99
N VAL A 297 0.73 -6.53 -25.34
CA VAL A 297 0.64 -6.76 -23.88
C VAL A 297 1.49 -7.94 -23.46
N LEU A 298 1.56 -8.98 -24.26
CA LEU A 298 2.42 -10.13 -24.06
C LEU A 298 3.90 -9.76 -23.86
N TRP A 299 4.43 -8.95 -24.76
CA TRP A 299 5.80 -8.47 -24.68
C TRP A 299 5.99 -7.47 -23.54
N MET A 300 4.95 -6.70 -23.24
CA MET A 300 4.95 -5.78 -22.12
C MET A 300 5.02 -6.52 -20.78
N ASP A 301 4.26 -7.59 -20.60
CA ASP A 301 4.27 -8.40 -19.38
C ASP A 301 5.63 -9.06 -19.16
N ALA A 302 6.25 -9.59 -20.22
CA ALA A 302 7.62 -10.09 -20.15
C ALA A 302 8.61 -8.99 -19.75
N ALA A 303 8.49 -7.80 -20.33
CA ALA A 303 9.36 -6.66 -19.99
C ALA A 303 9.13 -6.17 -18.54
N ILE A 304 7.89 -6.17 -18.07
CA ILE A 304 7.54 -5.83 -16.69
C ILE A 304 8.14 -6.86 -15.73
N ALA A 305 8.02 -8.16 -16.02
CA ALA A 305 8.58 -9.23 -15.20
C ALA A 305 10.11 -9.10 -15.08
N ILE A 306 10.81 -8.82 -16.18
CA ILE A 306 12.26 -8.53 -16.17
C ILE A 306 12.56 -7.28 -15.35
N GLY A 307 11.79 -6.20 -15.54
CA GLY A 307 11.92 -4.96 -14.80
C GLY A 307 11.79 -5.16 -13.28
N LEU A 308 10.80 -5.96 -12.87
CA LEU A 308 10.57 -6.31 -11.46
C LEU A 308 11.73 -7.14 -10.89
N MET A 309 12.28 -8.10 -11.63
CA MET A 309 13.47 -8.85 -11.19
C MET A 309 14.68 -7.92 -10.99
N VAL A 310 14.89 -6.96 -11.88
CA VAL A 310 15.95 -5.95 -11.72
C VAL A 310 15.71 -5.08 -10.48
N ILE A 311 14.47 -4.68 -10.20
CA ILE A 311 14.12 -3.92 -9.01
C ILE A 311 14.41 -4.73 -7.74
N VAL A 312 13.99 -6.00 -7.68
CA VAL A 312 14.27 -6.89 -6.54
C VAL A 312 15.77 -7.06 -6.32
N TRP A 313 16.54 -7.29 -7.38
CA TRP A 313 18.00 -7.40 -7.31
C TRP A 313 18.65 -6.11 -6.78
N ARG A 314 18.23 -4.94 -7.28
CA ARG A 314 18.70 -3.63 -6.79
C ARG A 314 18.35 -3.41 -5.32
N ALA A 315 17.11 -3.69 -4.93
CA ALA A 315 16.64 -3.59 -3.55
C ALA A 315 17.43 -4.50 -2.60
N TRP A 316 17.71 -5.75 -3.03
CA TRP A 316 18.55 -6.68 -2.29
C TRP A 316 19.98 -6.15 -2.11
N ARG A 317 20.58 -5.62 -3.19
CA ARG A 317 21.94 -5.07 -3.14
C ARG A 317 22.05 -3.86 -2.22
N MET A 318 21.01 -3.02 -2.16
CA MET A 318 20.93 -1.87 -1.26
C MET A 318 20.63 -2.28 0.19
N GLY A 319 19.78 -3.27 0.40
CA GLY A 319 19.47 -3.82 1.72
C GLY A 319 20.70 -4.32 2.48
N ARG A 320 21.71 -4.84 1.75
CA ARG A 320 23.02 -5.21 2.31
C ARG A 320 23.81 -4.04 2.90
N LYS A 321 23.45 -2.80 2.59
CA LYS A 321 24.08 -1.59 3.14
C LYS A 321 23.48 -1.11 4.47
N GLY A 322 22.57 -1.88 5.07
CA GLY A 322 22.05 -1.63 6.41
C GLY A 322 21.01 -0.52 6.51
N THR A 323 20.26 -0.24 5.44
CA THR A 323 19.16 0.72 5.50
C THR A 323 18.01 0.17 6.36
N ALA A 324 17.48 1.00 7.26
CA ALA A 324 16.34 0.62 8.11
C ALA A 324 15.15 0.15 7.26
N HIS A 325 14.50 -0.94 7.70
CA HIS A 325 13.34 -1.55 7.03
C HIS A 325 13.58 -2.11 5.60
N ALA A 326 14.84 -2.17 5.13
CA ALA A 326 15.16 -2.70 3.80
C ALA A 326 14.68 -4.15 3.61
N GLY A 327 14.78 -4.98 4.64
CA GLY A 327 14.29 -6.37 4.60
C GLY A 327 12.78 -6.47 4.39
N THR A 328 12.00 -5.62 5.07
CA THR A 328 10.53 -5.57 4.94
C THR A 328 10.12 -5.14 3.53
N LEU A 329 10.75 -4.08 3.01
CA LEU A 329 10.50 -3.58 1.65
C LEU A 329 10.91 -4.60 0.59
N LEU A 330 12.06 -5.27 0.78
CA LEU A 330 12.54 -6.31 -0.12
C LEU A 330 11.57 -7.49 -0.16
N PHE A 331 11.07 -7.93 0.99
CA PHE A 331 10.08 -9.01 1.08
C PHE A 331 8.79 -8.64 0.31
N GLY A 332 8.22 -7.45 0.53
CA GLY A 332 7.00 -7.02 -0.16
C GLY A 332 7.18 -6.88 -1.66
N THR A 333 8.31 -6.29 -2.09
CA THR A 333 8.64 -6.14 -3.52
C THR A 333 8.86 -7.50 -4.19
N ALA A 334 9.55 -8.43 -3.52
CA ALA A 334 9.78 -9.78 -4.05
C ALA A 334 8.48 -10.60 -4.11
N ALA A 335 7.62 -10.52 -3.09
CA ALA A 335 6.32 -11.18 -3.08
C ALA A 335 5.44 -10.67 -4.24
N PHE A 336 5.34 -9.36 -4.42
CA PHE A 336 4.58 -8.76 -5.52
C PHE A 336 5.14 -9.16 -6.89
N SER A 337 6.47 -9.11 -7.06
CA SER A 337 7.11 -9.52 -8.31
C SER A 337 6.90 -11.01 -8.61
N GLY A 338 6.97 -11.86 -7.58
CA GLY A 338 6.76 -13.30 -7.72
C GLY A 338 5.33 -13.66 -8.11
N THR A 339 4.33 -13.00 -7.51
CA THR A 339 2.92 -13.23 -7.88
C THR A 339 2.58 -12.70 -9.25
N MET A 340 3.14 -11.57 -9.66
CA MET A 340 2.97 -11.05 -11.00
C MET A 340 3.62 -11.96 -12.06
N LEU A 341 4.82 -12.47 -11.78
CA LEU A 341 5.47 -13.45 -12.65
C LEU A 341 4.67 -14.76 -12.75
N TYR A 342 4.10 -15.21 -11.62
CA TYR A 342 3.21 -16.38 -11.62
C TYR A 342 1.99 -16.16 -12.52
N ASP A 343 1.33 -15.00 -12.46
CA ASP A 343 0.16 -14.68 -13.29
C ASP A 343 0.54 -14.65 -14.78
N VAL A 344 1.65 -14.00 -15.14
CA VAL A 344 2.17 -14.01 -16.52
C VAL A 344 2.44 -15.42 -17.01
N LEU A 345 3.12 -16.25 -16.20
CA LEU A 345 3.41 -17.64 -16.57
C LEU A 345 2.12 -18.50 -16.64
N SER A 346 1.10 -18.16 -15.86
CA SER A 346 -0.19 -18.87 -15.85
C SER A 346 -1.00 -18.62 -17.11
N GLU A 347 -0.84 -17.48 -17.74
CA GLU A 347 -1.44 -17.13 -19.04
C GLU A 347 -0.85 -17.98 -20.17
N TYR A 348 0.39 -18.45 -19.99
CA TYR A 348 1.09 -19.38 -20.89
C TYR A 348 1.03 -20.85 -20.41
N SER A 349 -0.07 -21.28 -19.82
CA SER A 349 -0.21 -22.61 -19.18
C SER A 349 0.06 -23.81 -20.09
N SER A 350 0.00 -23.65 -21.41
CA SER A 350 0.42 -24.65 -22.39
C SER A 350 1.94 -24.89 -22.38
N LEU A 351 2.74 -23.92 -21.95
CA LEU A 351 4.21 -23.98 -21.93
C LEU A 351 4.78 -24.31 -20.54
N VAL A 352 4.03 -24.07 -19.45
CA VAL A 352 4.55 -24.21 -18.09
C VAL A 352 3.57 -24.97 -17.18
N PRO A 353 3.85 -26.23 -16.77
CA PRO A 353 2.98 -27.03 -15.90
C PRO A 353 2.70 -26.40 -14.52
N VAL A 354 3.51 -25.43 -14.09
CA VAL A 354 3.42 -24.75 -12.77
C VAL A 354 2.12 -23.97 -12.60
N ALA A 355 1.49 -23.53 -13.69
CA ALA A 355 0.23 -22.77 -13.67
C ALA A 355 -0.96 -23.50 -13.04
N ARG A 356 -0.85 -24.83 -12.85
CA ARG A 356 -1.93 -25.66 -12.26
C ARG A 356 -1.86 -25.79 -10.73
N LEU A 357 -0.86 -25.17 -10.07
CA LEU A 357 -0.66 -25.32 -8.62
C LEU A 357 -1.80 -24.72 -7.79
N LEU A 358 -2.54 -23.75 -8.32
CA LEU A 358 -3.64 -23.09 -7.60
C LEU A 358 -4.87 -22.92 -8.52
N PRO A 359 -5.53 -23.99 -8.96
CA PRO A 359 -6.70 -23.89 -9.84
C PRO A 359 -7.85 -23.14 -9.17
N GLY A 360 -8.43 -22.15 -9.86
CA GLY A 360 -9.62 -21.43 -9.40
C GLY A 360 -9.35 -20.24 -8.47
N THR A 361 -8.07 -19.90 -8.19
CA THR A 361 -7.74 -18.67 -7.45
C THR A 361 -7.96 -17.44 -8.32
N PRO A 362 -8.42 -16.30 -7.74
CA PRO A 362 -8.27 -15.01 -8.39
C PRO A 362 -6.77 -14.78 -8.66
N SER A 363 -6.45 -13.94 -9.69
CA SER A 363 -5.08 -13.57 -10.02
C SER A 363 -4.22 -13.38 -8.77
N ALA A 364 -3.07 -14.03 -8.71
CA ALA A 364 -2.14 -13.97 -7.58
C ALA A 364 -1.61 -12.54 -7.35
N PHE A 365 -1.67 -11.70 -8.39
CA PHE A 365 -1.37 -10.26 -8.35
C PHE A 365 -2.02 -9.56 -7.15
N TRP A 366 -3.30 -9.82 -6.87
CA TRP A 366 -4.02 -9.15 -5.76
C TRP A 366 -3.42 -9.46 -4.41
N VAL A 367 -3.00 -10.70 -4.19
CA VAL A 367 -2.36 -11.12 -2.94
C VAL A 367 -0.97 -10.49 -2.82
N GLY A 368 -0.18 -10.53 -3.90
CA GLY A 368 1.15 -9.93 -3.92
C GLY A 368 1.10 -8.42 -3.71
N PHE A 369 0.16 -7.75 -4.37
CA PHE A 369 0.00 -6.31 -4.21
C PHE A 369 -0.47 -5.93 -2.79
N LEU A 370 -1.37 -6.70 -2.18
CA LEU A 370 -1.76 -6.50 -0.78
C LEU A 370 -0.56 -6.63 0.17
N VAL A 371 0.27 -7.66 0.00
CA VAL A 371 1.51 -7.84 0.77
C VAL A 371 2.45 -6.65 0.57
N PHE A 372 2.62 -6.18 -0.67
CA PHE A 372 3.42 -5.01 -0.98
C PHE A 372 2.90 -3.75 -0.28
N VAL A 373 1.59 -3.47 -0.35
CA VAL A 373 0.96 -2.32 0.31
C VAL A 373 1.19 -2.34 1.83
N VAL A 374 1.00 -3.50 2.47
CA VAL A 374 1.22 -3.66 3.92
C VAL A 374 2.70 -3.42 4.28
N THR A 375 3.62 -3.96 3.49
CA THR A 375 5.06 -3.81 3.78
C THR A 375 5.56 -2.38 3.56
N VAL A 376 5.05 -1.68 2.53
CA VAL A 376 5.32 -0.25 2.33
C VAL A 376 4.75 0.57 3.49
N GLY A 377 3.53 0.28 3.93
CA GLY A 377 2.91 0.94 5.09
C GLY A 377 3.75 0.78 6.36
N ILE A 378 4.21 -0.44 6.67
CA ILE A 378 5.08 -0.71 7.83
C ILE A 378 6.42 0.05 7.71
N ALA A 379 7.04 0.01 6.54
CA ALA A 379 8.33 0.66 6.30
C ALA A 379 8.24 2.19 6.39
N THR A 380 7.19 2.78 5.83
CA THR A 380 6.95 4.23 5.91
C THR A 380 6.63 4.66 7.33
N ALA A 381 5.77 3.95 8.06
CA ALA A 381 5.48 4.22 9.46
C ALA A 381 6.74 4.15 10.35
N GLY A 382 7.59 3.13 10.15
CA GLY A 382 8.85 2.99 10.88
C GLY A 382 9.86 4.11 10.59
N ARG A 383 9.97 4.56 9.33
CA ARG A 383 10.81 5.73 8.96
C ARG A 383 10.31 7.01 9.63
N TRP A 384 9.00 7.14 9.79
CA TRP A 384 8.37 8.29 10.42
C TRP A 384 8.65 8.35 11.90
N ALA A 385 8.44 7.23 12.61
CA ALA A 385 8.74 7.13 14.03
C ALA A 385 10.21 7.50 14.30
N LEU A 386 11.15 7.02 13.48
CA LEU A 386 12.56 7.40 13.57
C LEU A 386 12.80 8.88 13.29
N THR A 387 12.11 9.45 12.29
CA THR A 387 12.25 10.87 11.94
C THR A 387 11.69 11.77 13.04
N GLU A 388 10.59 11.38 13.66
CA GLU A 388 9.97 12.11 14.77
C GLU A 388 10.87 12.09 16.01
N VAL A 389 11.38 10.93 16.39
CA VAL A 389 12.35 10.82 17.51
C VAL A 389 13.60 11.65 17.25
N THR A 390 14.17 11.60 16.05
CA THR A 390 15.36 12.40 15.69
C THR A 390 15.06 13.88 15.52
N ALA A 391 13.81 14.26 15.25
CA ALA A 391 13.39 15.66 15.25
C ALA A 391 13.25 16.24 16.66
N LEU A 392 12.80 15.44 17.64
CA LEU A 392 12.50 15.89 19.00
C LEU A 392 13.73 15.81 19.91
N THR A 393 14.68 14.92 19.64
CA THR A 393 15.86 14.71 20.49
C THR A 393 17.16 15.09 19.79
N ASP A 394 18.13 15.55 20.57
CA ASP A 394 19.50 15.77 20.10
C ASP A 394 20.24 14.42 20.05
N PRO A 395 20.80 14.03 18.89
CA PRO A 395 21.38 12.69 18.71
C PRO A 395 22.67 12.46 19.51
N MET A 396 23.36 13.52 19.93
CA MET A 396 24.60 13.42 20.70
C MET A 396 24.31 13.23 22.19
N THR A 397 23.44 14.06 22.76
CA THR A 397 23.16 14.06 24.19
C THR A 397 21.95 13.23 24.58
N GLY A 398 21.09 12.93 23.58
CA GLY A 398 19.80 12.25 23.77
C GLY A 398 18.76 13.10 24.53
N LEU A 399 19.04 14.36 24.81
CA LEU A 399 18.11 15.31 25.43
C LEU A 399 17.14 15.86 24.40
N SER A 400 16.09 16.54 24.86
CA SER A 400 15.18 17.26 23.98
C SER A 400 15.90 18.39 23.25
N ARG A 401 15.43 18.72 22.03
CA ARG A 401 15.95 19.87 21.28
C ARG A 401 15.30 21.17 21.78
N ARG A 402 15.94 22.30 21.50
CA ARG A 402 15.50 23.65 21.87
C ARG A 402 14.03 23.92 21.55
N HIS A 403 13.56 23.61 20.32
CA HIS A 403 12.16 23.89 19.94
C HIS A 403 11.15 23.08 20.77
N VAL A 404 11.52 21.87 21.23
CA VAL A 404 10.65 21.05 22.10
C VAL A 404 10.48 21.72 23.47
N LEU A 405 11.58 22.28 24.00
CA LEU A 405 11.54 23.04 25.26
C LEU A 405 10.72 24.33 25.10
N GLU A 406 10.89 25.08 24.02
CA GLU A 406 10.15 26.30 23.73
C GLU A 406 8.63 26.04 23.60
N ASP A 407 8.26 24.92 22.95
CA ASP A 407 6.87 24.50 22.84
C ASP A 407 6.28 24.05 24.18
N ALA A 408 7.07 23.35 24.99
CA ALA A 408 6.66 22.96 26.34
C ALA A 408 6.50 24.18 27.24
N LEU A 409 7.45 25.11 27.19
CA LEU A 409 7.42 26.35 27.95
C LEU A 409 6.15 27.16 27.65
N ARG A 410 5.79 27.33 26.36
CA ARG A 410 4.55 28.00 25.98
C ARG A 410 3.30 27.34 26.60
N ARG A 411 3.18 26.02 26.45
CA ARG A 411 2.03 25.26 26.99
C ARG A 411 1.93 25.35 28.49
N GLU A 412 3.05 25.22 29.20
CA GLU A 412 3.06 25.25 30.64
C GLU A 412 2.83 26.66 31.23
N SER A 413 3.33 27.68 30.56
CA SER A 413 3.02 29.09 30.94
C SER A 413 1.51 29.37 30.83
N GLU A 414 0.85 28.86 29.77
CA GLU A 414 -0.60 28.95 29.63
C GLU A 414 -1.35 28.15 30.74
N ARG A 415 -0.81 26.96 31.11
CA ARG A 415 -1.36 26.18 32.22
C ARG A 415 -1.26 26.93 33.54
N VAL A 416 -0.05 27.39 33.89
CA VAL A 416 0.20 28.13 35.14
C VAL A 416 -0.70 29.37 35.23
N ARG A 417 -0.86 30.10 34.13
CA ARG A 417 -1.76 31.27 34.07
C ARG A 417 -3.22 30.94 34.37
N ARG A 418 -3.70 29.72 34.01
CA ARG A 418 -5.08 29.30 34.23
C ARG A 418 -5.33 28.68 35.61
N THR A 419 -4.36 27.92 36.10
CA THR A 419 -4.54 27.07 37.30
C THR A 419 -3.74 27.56 38.51
N GLY A 420 -2.91 28.58 38.35
CA GLY A 420 -1.89 28.94 39.31
C GLY A 420 -0.72 27.98 39.34
N GLY A 421 0.27 28.27 40.14
CA GLY A 421 1.49 27.45 40.32
C GLY A 421 2.76 28.19 39.95
N SER A 422 3.84 27.48 39.85
CA SER A 422 5.18 28.01 39.51
C SER A 422 5.82 27.23 38.38
N LEU A 423 6.61 27.92 37.56
CA LEU A 423 7.39 27.34 36.48
C LEU A 423 8.81 27.90 36.53
N ALA A 424 9.82 27.05 36.53
CA ALA A 424 11.20 27.48 36.54
C ALA A 424 11.93 27.05 35.26
N LEU A 425 12.74 27.96 34.69
CA LEU A 425 13.65 27.72 33.61
C LEU A 425 15.09 27.86 34.11
N VAL A 426 15.89 26.81 33.90
CA VAL A 426 17.31 26.76 34.24
C VAL A 426 18.10 26.75 32.95
N LEU A 427 18.89 27.77 32.66
CA LEU A 427 19.86 27.81 31.56
C LEU A 427 21.26 27.50 32.08
N ILE A 428 21.98 26.67 31.34
CA ILE A 428 23.27 26.13 31.75
C ILE A 428 24.26 26.29 30.57
N ASP A 429 25.45 26.79 30.83
CA ASP A 429 26.51 26.91 29.84
C ASP A 429 27.80 26.36 30.41
N LEU A 430 28.48 25.50 29.63
CA LEU A 430 29.73 24.88 30.05
C LEU A 430 30.89 25.87 30.00
N ASP A 431 31.49 26.15 31.14
CA ASP A 431 32.58 27.11 31.27
C ASP A 431 33.80 26.70 30.44
N HIS A 432 34.30 27.61 29.61
CA HIS A 432 35.49 27.43 28.80
C HIS A 432 35.49 26.18 27.91
N PHE A 433 34.31 25.73 27.43
CA PHE A 433 34.19 24.52 26.61
C PHE A 433 35.01 24.59 25.31
N LYS A 434 35.11 25.78 24.71
CA LYS A 434 35.99 26.01 23.56
C LYS A 434 37.44 25.59 23.85
N ARG A 435 37.97 25.89 25.07
CA ARG A 435 39.33 25.49 25.47
C ARG A 435 39.46 23.97 25.57
N VAL A 436 38.40 23.26 25.95
CA VAL A 436 38.39 21.78 25.95
C VAL A 436 38.56 21.26 24.54
N ASN A 437 37.81 21.80 23.58
CA ASN A 437 37.92 21.44 22.17
C ASN A 437 39.30 21.77 21.59
N ASP A 438 39.80 22.98 21.85
CA ASP A 438 41.10 23.44 21.34
C ASP A 438 42.28 22.63 21.92
N THR A 439 42.18 22.14 23.18
CA THR A 439 43.24 21.40 23.86
C THR A 439 43.19 19.89 23.59
N HIS A 440 41.98 19.30 23.56
CA HIS A 440 41.80 17.85 23.54
C HIS A 440 41.11 17.33 22.24
N GLY A 441 40.72 18.26 21.34
CA GLY A 441 40.03 17.96 20.09
C GLY A 441 38.51 17.76 20.27
N HIS A 442 37.77 17.92 19.16
CA HIS A 442 36.32 17.86 19.14
C HIS A 442 35.74 16.54 19.66
N ARG A 443 36.44 15.41 19.45
CA ARG A 443 35.97 14.10 19.96
C ARG A 443 35.87 14.06 21.48
N VAL A 444 36.77 14.75 22.17
CA VAL A 444 36.71 14.85 23.63
C VAL A 444 35.61 15.79 24.08
N GLY A 445 35.43 16.89 23.36
CA GLY A 445 34.28 17.78 23.57
C GLY A 445 32.94 17.06 23.41
N ASP A 446 32.78 16.26 22.35
CA ASP A 446 31.58 15.45 22.12
C ASP A 446 31.32 14.47 23.29
N LEU A 447 32.37 13.81 23.81
CA LEU A 447 32.29 12.93 24.98
C LEU A 447 31.84 13.69 26.24
N VAL A 448 32.33 14.92 26.43
CA VAL A 448 31.92 15.78 27.56
C VAL A 448 30.41 16.12 27.42
N LEU A 449 29.96 16.56 26.23
CA LEU A 449 28.55 16.90 25.99
C LEU A 449 27.64 15.68 26.21
N GLU A 450 28.05 14.50 25.75
CA GLU A 450 27.32 13.26 25.98
C GLU A 450 27.17 12.93 27.47
N ARG A 451 28.26 13.10 28.25
CA ARG A 451 28.23 12.85 29.69
C ARG A 451 27.39 13.88 30.45
N VAL A 452 27.46 15.16 30.06
CA VAL A 452 26.60 16.22 30.61
C VAL A 452 25.13 15.90 30.32
N GLY A 453 24.79 15.47 29.11
CA GLY A 453 23.45 15.04 28.76
C GLY A 453 22.93 13.89 29.63
N ARG A 454 23.79 12.88 29.87
CA ARG A 454 23.46 11.78 30.81
C ARG A 454 23.28 12.26 32.24
N LEU A 455 24.15 13.16 32.70
CA LEU A 455 24.06 13.74 34.04
C LEU A 455 22.76 14.53 34.23
N LEU A 456 22.40 15.40 33.28
CA LEU A 456 21.14 16.14 33.31
C LEU A 456 19.93 15.19 33.39
N ARG A 457 19.91 14.15 32.57
CA ARG A 457 18.83 13.15 32.60
C ARG A 457 18.75 12.41 33.94
N ALA A 458 19.87 12.13 34.57
CA ALA A 458 19.90 11.43 35.85
C ALA A 458 19.53 12.33 37.05
N THR A 459 19.72 13.64 36.92
CA THR A 459 19.48 14.61 38.02
C THR A 459 18.09 15.28 37.93
N THR A 460 17.43 15.23 36.76
CA THR A 460 16.07 15.73 36.55
C THR A 460 15.03 14.69 36.95
N ARG A 461 13.83 15.14 37.36
CA ARG A 461 12.66 14.28 37.60
C ARG A 461 12.05 13.84 36.27
N ASN A 462 11.25 12.78 36.29
CA ASN A 462 10.57 12.28 35.08
C ASN A 462 9.62 13.31 34.43
N LEU A 463 9.11 14.25 35.20
CA LEU A 463 8.23 15.32 34.72
C LEU A 463 9.00 16.50 34.12
N ASP A 464 10.24 16.73 34.54
CA ASP A 464 11.05 17.86 34.07
C ASP A 464 11.59 17.61 32.67
N LEU A 465 11.86 18.69 31.92
CA LEU A 465 12.28 18.60 30.52
C LEU A 465 13.72 19.10 30.32
N PRO A 466 14.73 18.23 30.41
CA PRO A 466 16.10 18.60 30.07
C PRO A 466 16.27 18.66 28.55
N SER A 467 16.96 19.70 28.07
CA SER A 467 17.14 20.00 26.65
C SER A 467 18.56 20.48 26.34
N ARG A 468 19.03 20.19 25.12
CA ARG A 468 20.19 20.87 24.56
C ARG A 468 19.73 22.13 23.87
N PHE A 469 20.12 23.29 24.38
CA PHE A 469 19.64 24.59 23.94
C PHE A 469 20.51 25.20 22.82
N GLY A 470 21.81 24.93 22.86
CA GLY A 470 22.80 25.37 21.89
C GLY A 470 23.97 24.37 21.74
N GLY A 471 25.09 24.83 21.24
CA GLY A 471 26.29 24.00 21.06
C GLY A 471 26.80 23.38 22.36
N GLU A 472 27.09 24.24 23.36
CA GLU A 472 27.56 23.90 24.72
C GLU A 472 26.56 24.36 25.80
N GLU A 473 25.35 24.77 25.35
CA GLU A 473 24.28 25.29 26.20
C GLU A 473 23.19 24.24 26.40
N PHE A 474 22.73 24.13 27.64
CA PHE A 474 21.65 23.25 28.04
C PHE A 474 20.56 24.05 28.76
N ALA A 475 19.36 23.52 28.76
CA ALA A 475 18.24 24.09 29.48
C ALA A 475 17.42 23.00 30.17
N VAL A 476 16.82 23.34 31.31
CA VAL A 476 15.88 22.45 31.99
C VAL A 476 14.63 23.24 32.36
N LEU A 477 13.48 22.76 31.90
CA LEU A 477 12.18 23.27 32.34
C LEU A 477 11.69 22.43 33.52
N LEU A 478 11.57 23.06 34.67
CA LEU A 478 11.13 22.43 35.92
C LEU A 478 9.64 22.79 36.16
N TYR A 479 8.81 21.78 36.19
CA TYR A 479 7.37 21.92 36.36
C TYR A 479 7.00 22.04 37.85
N ASP A 480 6.02 22.85 38.18
CA ASP A 480 5.52 23.06 39.52
C ASP A 480 6.66 23.22 40.56
N THR A 481 7.62 24.10 40.23
CA THR A 481 8.85 24.25 40.99
C THR A 481 9.06 25.72 41.32
N ASP A 482 9.15 26.00 42.61
CA ASP A 482 9.43 27.32 43.17
C ASP A 482 10.94 27.66 43.12
N LEU A 483 11.31 28.83 43.54
CA LEU A 483 12.68 29.31 43.56
C LEU A 483 13.60 28.38 44.38
N ALA A 484 13.16 27.94 45.56
CA ALA A 484 13.97 27.07 46.41
C ALA A 484 14.24 25.70 45.75
N GLY A 485 13.23 25.13 45.12
CA GLY A 485 13.36 23.88 44.36
C GLY A 485 14.27 24.01 43.14
N ALA A 486 14.14 25.12 42.39
CA ALA A 486 14.98 25.40 41.23
C ALA A 486 16.46 25.61 41.62
N LEU A 487 16.72 26.35 42.68
CA LEU A 487 18.07 26.55 43.22
C LEU A 487 18.68 25.24 43.73
N SER A 488 17.89 24.43 44.43
CA SER A 488 18.34 23.11 44.91
C SER A 488 18.72 22.18 43.75
N PHE A 489 17.92 22.17 42.67
CA PHE A 489 18.26 21.43 41.46
C PHE A 489 19.56 21.94 40.81
N ALA A 490 19.64 23.27 40.59
CA ALA A 490 20.79 23.89 39.92
C ALA A 490 22.11 23.64 40.66
N GLU A 491 22.09 23.80 42.00
CA GLU A 491 23.30 23.59 42.84
C GLU A 491 23.70 22.11 42.86
N ARG A 492 22.75 21.17 42.99
CA ARG A 492 23.03 19.72 42.93
C ARG A 492 23.63 19.35 41.59
N PHE A 493 23.07 19.84 40.48
CA PHE A 493 23.61 19.59 39.14
C PHE A 493 25.03 20.15 39.02
N ARG A 494 25.26 21.41 39.38
CA ARG A 494 26.54 22.08 39.30
C ARG A 494 27.62 21.35 40.15
N GLY A 495 27.27 20.95 41.36
CA GLY A 495 28.15 20.19 42.24
C GLY A 495 28.55 18.85 41.63
N THR A 496 27.55 18.10 41.11
CA THR A 496 27.83 16.80 40.48
C THR A 496 28.67 16.94 39.19
N LEU A 497 28.41 18.01 38.40
CA LEU A 497 29.20 18.32 37.21
C LEU A 497 30.67 18.62 37.54
N ARG A 498 30.91 19.41 38.58
CA ARG A 498 32.28 19.74 39.06
C ARG A 498 33.07 18.49 39.45
N ASP A 499 32.39 17.51 40.06
CA ASP A 499 33.01 16.25 40.51
C ASP A 499 33.12 15.22 39.36
N MET A 500 32.43 15.46 38.25
CA MET A 500 32.47 14.56 37.10
C MET A 500 33.86 14.54 36.45
N ARG A 501 34.39 13.33 36.28
CA ARG A 501 35.65 13.08 35.59
C ARG A 501 35.41 12.44 34.25
N CYS A 502 35.75 13.15 33.17
CA CYS A 502 35.70 12.58 31.81
C CYS A 502 37.04 11.96 31.49
N GLU A 503 37.17 10.63 31.60
CA GLU A 503 38.33 9.90 31.13
C GLU A 503 38.45 10.01 29.62
N VAL A 504 39.65 10.41 29.16
CA VAL A 504 40.01 10.53 27.74
C VAL A 504 41.21 9.62 27.45
N ALA A 505 41.62 9.54 26.19
CA ALA A 505 42.76 8.69 25.81
C ALA A 505 44.02 8.94 26.67
N HIS A 506 44.82 7.92 26.89
CA HIS A 506 46.07 7.94 27.68
C HIS A 506 45.89 8.20 29.20
N GLY A 507 44.71 7.87 29.78
CA GLY A 507 44.49 7.99 31.23
C GLY A 507 44.33 9.43 31.73
N GLN A 508 44.24 10.42 30.84
CA GLN A 508 43.97 11.80 31.21
C GLN A 508 42.50 12.00 31.56
N THR A 509 42.20 12.91 32.48
CA THR A 509 40.84 13.27 32.87
C THR A 509 40.58 14.73 32.59
N VAL A 510 39.46 15.03 31.95
CA VAL A 510 38.94 16.39 31.73
C VAL A 510 37.85 16.67 32.77
N ARG A 511 37.90 17.85 33.37
CA ARG A 511 36.84 18.39 34.26
C ARG A 511 36.27 19.65 33.62
N VAL A 512 34.98 19.85 33.77
CA VAL A 512 34.29 21.04 33.33
C VAL A 512 33.40 21.57 34.44
N THR A 513 33.24 22.89 34.47
CA THR A 513 32.26 23.57 35.31
C THR A 513 31.18 24.21 34.45
N ALA A 514 30.13 24.70 35.06
CA ALA A 514 29.08 25.41 34.33
C ALA A 514 28.66 26.69 35.10
N SER A 515 28.35 27.71 34.32
CA SER A 515 27.59 28.86 34.77
C SER A 515 26.09 28.56 34.59
N VAL A 516 25.25 28.92 35.56
CA VAL A 516 23.85 28.61 35.61
C VAL A 516 23.02 29.86 35.86
N GLY A 517 22.01 30.09 35.01
CA GLY A 517 20.97 31.12 35.18
C GLY A 517 19.62 30.47 35.48
N VAL A 518 18.98 30.91 36.53
CA VAL A 518 17.67 30.40 36.96
C VAL A 518 16.64 31.52 36.92
N ALA A 519 15.54 31.31 36.22
CA ALA A 519 14.37 32.20 36.26
C ALA A 519 13.15 31.42 36.73
N VAL A 520 12.36 32.02 37.62
CA VAL A 520 11.12 31.44 38.14
C VAL A 520 10.00 32.42 37.95
N GLY A 521 8.89 31.94 37.41
CA GLY A 521 7.67 32.73 37.25
C GLY A 521 6.48 32.06 37.95
N THR A 522 5.61 32.89 38.54
CA THR A 522 4.37 32.50 39.20
C THR A 522 3.20 33.23 38.55
N ASP A 523 2.01 32.64 38.54
CA ASP A 523 0.70 33.17 38.12
C ASP A 523 0.60 33.78 36.71
N LEU A 524 1.48 34.70 36.30
CA LEU A 524 1.48 35.40 35.00
C LEU A 524 2.82 35.18 34.27
N VAL A 525 3.11 33.96 33.91
CA VAL A 525 4.36 33.63 33.23
C VAL A 525 4.28 33.98 31.74
N ASP A 526 5.06 34.99 31.30
CA ASP A 526 5.36 35.21 29.89
C ASP A 526 6.53 34.32 29.51
N PRO A 527 6.36 33.39 28.54
CA PRO A 527 7.44 32.48 28.08
C PRO A 527 8.68 33.21 27.62
N GLN A 528 8.54 34.33 26.90
CA GLN A 528 9.69 35.08 26.37
C GLN A 528 10.45 35.77 27.46
N MET A 529 9.72 36.43 28.38
CA MET A 529 10.30 37.10 29.55
C MET A 529 11.06 36.11 30.43
N LEU A 530 10.53 34.90 30.63
CA LEU A 530 11.21 33.89 31.44
C LEU A 530 12.54 33.45 30.81
N VAL A 531 12.61 33.31 29.49
CA VAL A 531 13.85 33.02 28.79
C VAL A 531 14.84 34.16 28.89
N GLU A 532 14.39 35.41 28.69
CA GLU A 532 15.25 36.60 28.78
C GLU A 532 15.85 36.78 30.18
N LEU A 533 15.05 36.55 31.22
CA LEU A 533 15.53 36.63 32.60
C LEU A 533 16.52 35.52 32.95
N ALA A 534 16.26 34.29 32.50
CA ALA A 534 17.20 33.20 32.69
C ALA A 534 18.53 33.45 31.96
N ASP A 535 18.50 34.05 30.76
CA ASP A 535 19.69 34.43 30.00
C ASP A 535 20.49 35.54 30.69
N GLN A 536 19.80 36.60 31.18
CA GLN A 536 20.41 37.67 31.98
C GLN A 536 21.08 37.13 33.25
N ALA A 537 20.42 36.20 33.96
CA ALA A 537 20.99 35.54 35.12
C ALA A 537 22.22 34.72 34.75
N LEU A 538 22.19 33.93 33.65
CA LEU A 538 23.32 33.18 33.13
C LEU A 538 24.51 34.10 32.75
N TYR A 539 24.22 35.23 32.08
CA TYR A 539 25.22 36.22 31.71
C TYR A 539 25.91 36.81 32.95
N ARG A 540 25.14 37.12 34.00
CA ARG A 540 25.72 37.57 35.29
C ARG A 540 26.58 36.49 35.95
N ALA A 541 26.17 35.22 35.91
CA ALA A 541 26.97 34.11 36.43
C ALA A 541 28.33 34.01 35.72
N LYS A 542 28.33 34.12 34.37
CA LYS A 542 29.57 34.15 33.58
C LYS A 542 30.52 35.29 33.92
N ASN A 543 29.97 36.53 34.07
CA ASN A 543 30.75 37.74 34.32
C ASN A 543 31.23 37.87 35.75
N SER A 544 30.56 37.23 36.71
CA SER A 544 30.92 37.26 38.12
C SER A 544 32.00 36.23 38.49
N GLY A 545 32.59 35.50 37.51
CA GLY A 545 33.71 34.59 37.72
C GLY A 545 33.40 33.13 37.42
N ARG A 546 32.28 32.81 36.75
CA ARG A 546 31.86 31.45 36.32
C ARG A 546 31.69 30.48 37.51
N ASP A 547 31.44 29.19 37.19
CA ASP A 547 31.19 28.11 38.17
C ASP A 547 30.25 28.53 39.30
N ARG A 548 29.16 29.15 38.95
CA ARG A 548 28.13 29.66 39.90
C ARG A 548 26.76 29.69 39.29
N LEU A 549 25.80 29.86 40.15
CA LEU A 549 24.40 30.12 39.73
C LEU A 549 23.98 31.55 40.13
N VAL A 550 23.12 32.13 39.32
CA VAL A 550 22.39 33.37 39.59
C VAL A 550 20.91 33.14 39.32
N SER A 551 20.05 33.63 40.17
CA SER A 551 18.59 33.49 39.98
C SER A 551 17.88 34.83 39.92
N VAL A 552 16.71 34.79 39.28
CA VAL A 552 15.77 35.91 39.21
C VAL A 552 14.33 35.38 39.33
N THR A 553 13.50 36.11 40.01
CA THR A 553 12.07 35.78 40.15
C THR A 553 11.25 36.80 39.35
N LEU A 554 10.30 36.33 38.58
CA LEU A 554 9.34 37.12 37.85
C LEU A 554 8.11 37.29 38.76
N ASP A 555 8.11 38.31 39.61
CA ASP A 555 6.93 38.73 40.37
C ASP A 555 6.29 39.95 39.70
N ALA A 556 4.98 40.10 39.90
CA ALA A 556 4.18 41.13 39.22
C ALA A 556 4.59 42.58 39.62
N ALA A 557 5.47 42.76 40.59
CA ALA A 557 5.83 44.07 41.12
C ALA A 557 7.30 44.48 40.94
N GLU A 558 8.31 43.60 41.04
CA GLU A 558 9.73 43.98 40.90
C GLU A 558 10.62 42.77 40.50
N HIS A 559 11.59 42.99 39.60
CA HIS A 559 12.57 41.98 39.22
C HIS A 559 13.75 42.01 40.19
N GLU A 560 13.83 41.10 41.15
CA GLU A 560 14.96 41.01 42.06
C GLU A 560 15.94 39.90 41.64
N PHE A 561 17.21 40.29 41.43
CA PHE A 561 18.30 39.36 41.12
C PHE A 561 19.01 38.95 42.41
N VAL A 562 18.95 37.67 42.77
CA VAL A 562 19.65 37.11 43.91
C VAL A 562 20.82 36.24 43.43
N ALA A 563 22.04 36.57 43.87
CA ALA A 563 23.21 35.74 43.70
C ALA A 563 23.26 34.75 44.88
N ALA A 564 23.16 33.43 44.60
CA ALA A 564 23.48 32.44 45.61
C ALA A 564 25.01 32.35 45.75
N ARG A 565 25.51 32.41 46.99
CA ARG A 565 26.93 32.35 47.33
C ARG A 565 27.52 30.96 47.20
#